data_adf7dcc6e8c45ff9498932a93c6a3925
#
_entry.id   adf7dcc6e8c45ff9498932a93c6a3925
#
_cell.length_a   1.000
_cell.length_b   1.000
_cell.length_c   1.000
_cell.angle_alpha   90.00
_cell.angle_beta   90.00
_cell.angle_gamma   90.00
#
_symmetry.space_group_name_H-M   'P 1'
#
loop_
_entity.id
_entity.type
_entity.pdbx_description
1 polymer ?
#
loop_
_entity_poly.entity_id
_entity_poly.type
_entity_poly.pdbx_seq_one_letter_code
_entity_poly.pdbx_strand_id
1 'polypeptide(L)'
;LLALPLIKIAPIDLFPYYEEWCHSLAVHQSTGAYDSFFYARPIAAWTLPHFRTLQLGMLGLLTLLFLGNFRKWPSFTFRTQALGILMGWVVLLSDSAEKHTYIIALAGFMLWYWSRTTRTMTDKILFWSCFALLCVVPIDLFVPVPVRTFITRTLWLHVWVFFIVWIRMIWLTFMLSLIHPPATDALSD
;
A
#
# COMPACT_ATOMS: atom_id res chain seq x y z
N LEU A 1 10.63 -15.88 -9.88
CA LEU A 1 9.22 -15.97 -10.26
C LEU A 1 9.03 -15.93 -11.78
N LEU A 2 9.64 -14.97 -12.51
CA LEU A 2 9.53 -14.86 -13.98
C LEU A 2 10.07 -16.07 -14.74
N ALA A 3 10.97 -16.83 -14.14
CA ALA A 3 11.54 -18.04 -14.75
C ALA A 3 10.77 -19.34 -14.47
N LEU A 4 9.73 -19.29 -13.60
CA LEU A 4 8.92 -20.47 -13.26
C LEU A 4 8.26 -21.16 -14.47
N PRO A 5 7.74 -20.44 -15.48
CA PRO A 5 7.17 -21.09 -16.67
C PRO A 5 8.17 -21.91 -17.49
N LEU A 6 9.48 -21.60 -17.41
CA LEU A 6 10.55 -22.38 -18.10
C LEU A 6 10.61 -23.85 -17.65
N ILE A 7 10.01 -24.20 -16.53
CA ILE A 7 9.95 -25.60 -16.06
C ILE A 7 9.06 -26.46 -16.96
N LYS A 8 8.06 -25.86 -17.63
CA LYS A 8 7.07 -26.58 -18.45
C LYS A 8 7.01 -26.15 -19.91
N ILE A 9 7.54 -24.98 -20.25
CA ILE A 9 7.42 -24.36 -21.59
C ILE A 9 8.83 -24.13 -22.12
N ALA A 10 9.08 -24.48 -23.38
CA ALA A 10 10.36 -24.21 -24.01
C ALA A 10 10.61 -22.67 -24.08
N PRO A 11 11.86 -22.21 -23.93
CA PRO A 11 12.18 -20.78 -23.92
C PRO A 11 11.67 -20.02 -25.15
N ILE A 12 11.66 -20.68 -26.32
CA ILE A 12 11.23 -20.08 -27.58
C ILE A 12 9.71 -19.82 -27.60
N ASP A 13 8.94 -20.68 -26.96
CA ASP A 13 7.49 -20.54 -26.87
C ASP A 13 7.07 -19.54 -25.79
N LEU A 14 7.97 -19.22 -24.87
CA LEU A 14 7.71 -18.30 -23.78
C LEU A 14 7.77 -16.83 -24.22
N PHE A 15 8.61 -16.52 -25.21
CA PHE A 15 8.83 -15.16 -25.68
C PHE A 15 7.54 -14.47 -26.18
N PRO A 16 6.69 -15.10 -26.99
CA PRO A 16 5.41 -14.53 -27.43
C PRO A 16 4.46 -14.21 -26.25
N TYR A 17 4.42 -15.05 -25.21
CA TYR A 17 3.60 -14.80 -24.03
C TYR A 17 4.06 -13.58 -23.25
N TYR A 18 5.37 -13.34 -23.13
CA TYR A 18 5.88 -12.13 -22.50
C TYR A 18 5.62 -10.89 -23.35
N GLU A 19 5.71 -10.98 -24.66
CA GLU A 19 5.38 -9.89 -25.57
C GLU A 19 3.90 -9.52 -25.48
N GLU A 20 3.01 -10.51 -25.51
CA GLU A 20 1.57 -10.31 -25.32
C GLU A 20 1.25 -9.72 -23.96
N TRP A 21 1.91 -10.21 -22.90
CA TRP A 21 1.77 -9.67 -21.56
C TRP A 21 2.23 -8.22 -21.47
N CYS A 22 3.39 -7.89 -22.03
CA CYS A 22 3.88 -6.50 -22.11
C CYS A 22 2.93 -5.59 -22.90
N HIS A 23 2.38 -6.10 -24.01
CA HIS A 23 1.39 -5.38 -24.80
C HIS A 23 0.10 -5.16 -24.01
N SER A 24 -0.38 -6.17 -23.32
CA SER A 24 -1.56 -6.07 -22.45
C SER A 24 -1.35 -5.03 -21.33
N LEU A 25 -0.17 -5.00 -20.72
CA LEU A 25 0.17 -3.98 -19.73
C LEU A 25 0.16 -2.57 -20.32
N ALA A 26 0.72 -2.40 -21.52
CA ALA A 26 0.75 -1.09 -22.20
C ALA A 26 -0.66 -0.61 -22.57
N VAL A 27 -1.52 -1.50 -23.06
CA VAL A 27 -2.94 -1.21 -23.33
C VAL A 27 -3.68 -0.88 -22.05
N HIS A 28 -3.45 -1.63 -20.98
CA HIS A 28 -4.05 -1.37 -19.66
C HIS A 28 -3.67 0.02 -19.14
N GLN A 29 -2.42 0.43 -19.28
CA GLN A 29 -1.98 1.78 -18.90
C GLN A 29 -2.70 2.89 -19.69
N SER A 30 -3.12 2.64 -20.93
CA SER A 30 -3.80 3.63 -21.77
C SER A 30 -5.30 3.78 -21.45
N THR A 31 -5.93 2.79 -20.83
CA THR A 31 -7.38 2.76 -20.55
C THR A 31 -7.79 3.48 -19.26
N GLY A 32 -6.85 3.90 -18.42
CA GLY A 32 -7.03 4.92 -17.36
C GLY A 32 -8.02 4.60 -16.24
N ALA A 33 -8.36 3.34 -16.00
CA ALA A 33 -9.32 2.94 -14.98
C ALA A 33 -8.68 2.60 -13.62
N TYR A 34 -7.61 3.29 -13.25
CA TYR A 34 -6.85 2.98 -12.05
C TYR A 34 -7.35 3.71 -10.82
N ASP A 35 -7.36 3.00 -9.69
CA ASP A 35 -7.71 3.52 -8.37
C ASP A 35 -6.46 3.87 -7.52
N SER A 36 -5.30 4.15 -8.16
CA SER A 36 -4.09 4.52 -7.41
C SER A 36 -4.15 5.98 -6.93
N PHE A 37 -3.32 6.29 -5.95
CA PHE A 37 -3.19 7.64 -5.39
C PHE A 37 -2.90 8.70 -6.46
N PHE A 38 -2.12 8.36 -7.49
CA PHE A 38 -1.74 9.29 -8.55
C PHE A 38 -2.90 9.74 -9.45
N TYR A 39 -3.96 8.93 -9.54
CA TYR A 39 -5.17 9.24 -10.31
C TYR A 39 -6.26 9.90 -9.47
N ALA A 40 -6.05 10.01 -8.16
CA ALA A 40 -7.03 10.60 -7.26
C ALA A 40 -7.26 12.08 -7.56
N ARG A 41 -8.50 12.45 -7.77
CA ARG A 41 -8.89 13.87 -7.82
C ARG A 41 -8.75 14.47 -6.42
N PRO A 42 -8.30 15.70 -6.26
CA PRO A 42 -7.95 16.73 -7.26
C PRO A 42 -6.48 16.74 -7.70
N ILE A 43 -5.64 15.82 -7.24
CA ILE A 43 -4.18 15.89 -7.42
C ILE A 43 -3.66 15.28 -8.73
N ALA A 44 -4.51 14.53 -9.46
CA ALA A 44 -4.11 13.80 -10.66
C ALA A 44 -3.38 14.66 -11.70
N ALA A 45 -3.84 15.90 -11.93
CA ALA A 45 -3.23 16.81 -12.89
C ALA A 45 -1.75 17.12 -12.60
N TRP A 46 -1.38 17.11 -11.30
CA TRP A 46 0.00 17.34 -10.87
C TRP A 46 0.80 16.06 -10.73
N THR A 47 0.18 14.97 -10.24
CA THR A 47 0.87 13.72 -9.92
C THR A 47 1.19 12.90 -11.17
N LEU A 48 0.30 12.86 -12.16
CA LEU A 48 0.49 12.04 -13.35
C LEU A 48 1.75 12.39 -14.16
N PRO A 49 2.06 13.65 -14.44
CA PRO A 49 3.30 14.01 -15.15
C PRO A 49 4.57 13.60 -14.41
N HIS A 50 4.49 13.54 -13.07
CA HIS A 50 5.63 13.25 -12.19
C HIS A 50 5.58 11.86 -11.57
N PHE A 51 4.71 10.99 -12.08
CA PHE A 51 4.42 9.67 -11.54
C PHE A 51 5.68 8.86 -11.19
N ARG A 52 6.56 8.63 -12.16
CA ARG A 52 7.78 7.83 -11.96
C ARG A 52 8.73 8.46 -10.94
N THR A 53 8.88 9.78 -10.99
CA THR A 53 9.73 10.53 -10.05
C THR A 53 9.21 10.41 -8.62
N LEU A 54 7.89 10.55 -8.44
CA LEU A 54 7.24 10.41 -7.14
C LEU A 54 7.35 8.98 -6.60
N GLN A 55 7.10 8.00 -7.45
CA GLN A 55 7.18 6.58 -7.07
C GLN A 55 8.61 6.21 -6.63
N LEU A 56 9.62 6.58 -7.43
CA LEU A 56 11.02 6.33 -7.10
C LEU A 56 11.49 7.15 -5.90
N GLY A 57 11.05 8.40 -5.77
CA GLY A 57 11.36 9.24 -4.62
C GLY A 57 10.81 8.65 -3.31
N MET A 58 9.57 8.16 -3.33
CA MET A 58 8.97 7.50 -2.16
C MET A 58 9.65 6.16 -1.85
N LEU A 59 10.05 5.40 -2.87
CA LEU A 59 10.83 4.17 -2.68
C LEU A 59 12.19 4.49 -2.04
N GLY A 60 12.88 5.51 -2.55
CA GLY A 60 14.14 5.98 -1.97
C GLY A 60 14.00 6.41 -0.52
N LEU A 61 12.95 7.19 -0.21
CA LEU A 61 12.64 7.63 1.16
C LEU A 61 12.41 6.43 2.09
N LEU A 62 11.59 5.46 1.67
CA LEU A 62 11.35 4.24 2.45
C LEU A 62 12.64 3.45 2.67
N THR A 63 13.46 3.31 1.63
CA THR A 63 14.75 2.63 1.73
C THR A 63 15.66 3.31 2.76
N LEU A 64 15.75 4.65 2.73
CA LEU A 64 16.53 5.41 3.72
C LEU A 64 15.96 5.23 5.14
N LEU A 65 14.65 5.24 5.32
CA LEU A 65 14.02 4.99 6.62
C LEU A 65 14.32 3.57 7.14
N PHE A 66 14.29 2.56 6.28
CA PHE A 66 14.65 1.19 6.66
C PHE A 66 16.13 1.07 7.01
N LEU A 67 17.02 1.65 6.23
CA LEU A 67 18.46 1.66 6.50
C LEU A 67 18.79 2.41 7.79
N GLY A 68 18.18 3.56 8.02
CA GLY A 68 18.34 4.33 9.26
C GLY A 68 17.86 3.60 10.51
N ASN A 69 16.95 2.64 10.36
CA ASN A 69 16.43 1.82 11.46
C ASN A 69 16.95 0.36 11.42
N PHE A 70 18.05 0.10 10.74
CA PHE A 70 18.59 -1.25 10.56
C PHE A 70 18.81 -2.00 11.87
N ARG A 71 19.18 -1.31 12.94
CA ARG A 71 19.36 -1.89 14.28
C ARG A 71 18.09 -2.54 14.86
N LYS A 72 16.88 -2.15 14.36
CA LYS A 72 15.59 -2.72 14.79
C LYS A 72 15.18 -3.94 13.98
N TRP A 73 15.93 -4.28 12.93
CA TRP A 73 15.62 -5.39 12.04
C TRP A 73 15.52 -6.77 12.72
N PRO A 74 16.26 -7.09 13.80
CA PRO A 74 16.08 -8.33 14.54
C PRO A 74 14.68 -8.47 15.17
N SER A 75 14.01 -7.34 15.48
CA SER A 75 12.68 -7.36 16.09
C SER A 75 11.62 -7.87 15.11
N PHE A 76 10.88 -8.91 15.50
CA PHE A 76 9.75 -9.43 14.73
C PHE A 76 8.68 -8.37 14.50
N THR A 77 8.36 -7.59 15.54
CA THR A 77 7.37 -6.50 15.47
C THR A 77 7.74 -5.47 14.40
N PHE A 78 9.02 -5.04 14.38
CA PHE A 78 9.49 -4.08 13.38
C PHE A 78 9.38 -4.64 11.96
N ARG A 79 9.78 -5.90 11.74
CA ARG A 79 9.67 -6.55 10.41
C ARG A 79 8.23 -6.66 9.95
N THR A 80 7.30 -6.99 10.84
CA THR A 80 5.87 -7.08 10.55
C THR A 80 5.30 -5.71 10.17
N GLN A 81 5.69 -4.66 10.89
CA GLN A 81 5.30 -3.28 10.58
C GLN A 81 5.89 -2.82 9.25
N ALA A 82 7.16 -3.12 8.99
CA ALA A 82 7.83 -2.82 7.74
C ALA A 82 7.14 -3.51 6.54
N LEU A 83 6.79 -4.79 6.69
CA LEU A 83 6.03 -5.51 5.67
C LEU A 83 4.68 -4.84 5.39
N GLY A 84 3.94 -4.45 6.44
CA GLY A 84 2.67 -3.73 6.29
C GLY A 84 2.83 -2.42 5.51
N ILE A 85 3.88 -1.64 5.78
CA ILE A 85 4.18 -0.39 5.08
C ILE A 85 4.49 -0.67 3.60
N LEU A 86 5.27 -1.71 3.29
CA LEU A 86 5.59 -2.10 1.91
C LEU A 86 4.35 -2.56 1.14
N MET A 87 3.46 -3.34 1.77
CA MET A 87 2.19 -3.75 1.15
C MET A 87 1.32 -2.51 0.81
N GLY A 88 1.25 -1.52 1.70
CA GLY A 88 0.59 -0.25 1.44
C GLY A 88 1.23 0.52 0.28
N TRP A 89 2.57 0.59 0.25
CA TRP A 89 3.31 1.25 -0.84
C TRP A 89 3.01 0.63 -2.20
N VAL A 90 3.07 -0.71 -2.30
CA VAL A 90 2.81 -1.43 -3.57
C VAL A 90 1.43 -1.11 -4.13
N VAL A 91 0.41 -0.98 -3.29
CA VAL A 91 -0.95 -0.72 -3.75
C VAL A 91 -1.18 0.77 -4.04
N LEU A 92 -0.85 1.63 -3.07
CA LEU A 92 -1.16 3.06 -3.17
C LEU A 92 -0.38 3.79 -4.26
N LEU A 93 0.86 3.37 -4.49
CA LEU A 93 1.78 4.03 -5.43
C LEU A 93 2.06 3.18 -6.68
N SER A 94 1.26 2.15 -6.93
CA SER A 94 1.25 1.42 -8.19
C SER A 94 0.51 2.20 -9.28
N ASP A 95 0.95 2.10 -10.50
CA ASP A 95 0.23 2.61 -11.67
C ASP A 95 -0.94 1.73 -12.10
N SER A 96 -1.00 0.51 -11.58
CA SER A 96 -1.99 -0.52 -11.95
C SER A 96 -2.88 -0.94 -10.78
N ALA A 97 -3.02 -0.08 -9.75
CA ALA A 97 -3.86 -0.41 -8.61
C ALA A 97 -5.34 -0.37 -9.00
N GLU A 98 -6.04 -1.44 -8.72
CA GLU A 98 -7.49 -1.57 -8.86
C GLU A 98 -8.15 -1.73 -7.48
N LYS A 99 -9.48 -1.56 -7.40
CA LYS A 99 -10.20 -1.62 -6.12
C LYS A 99 -9.95 -2.90 -5.34
N HIS A 100 -9.86 -4.03 -6.02
CA HIS A 100 -9.64 -5.31 -5.36
C HIS A 100 -8.19 -5.48 -4.85
N THR A 101 -7.21 -4.77 -5.40
CA THR A 101 -5.83 -4.82 -4.88
C THR A 101 -5.69 -4.14 -3.52
N TYR A 102 -6.63 -3.27 -3.15
CA TYR A 102 -6.66 -2.64 -1.82
C TYR A 102 -6.81 -3.63 -0.66
N ILE A 103 -7.25 -4.88 -0.93
CA ILE A 103 -7.24 -5.94 0.08
C ILE A 103 -5.80 -6.22 0.58
N ILE A 104 -4.80 -6.07 -0.30
CA ILE A 104 -3.39 -6.20 0.07
C ILE A 104 -2.97 -5.07 1.01
N ALA A 105 -3.36 -3.82 0.70
CA ALA A 105 -3.11 -2.69 1.58
C ALA A 105 -3.82 -2.85 2.94
N LEU A 106 -5.06 -3.36 2.94
CA LEU A 106 -5.80 -3.66 4.17
C LEU A 106 -5.09 -4.73 4.99
N ALA A 107 -4.62 -5.82 4.37
CA ALA A 107 -3.86 -6.85 5.04
C ALA A 107 -2.56 -6.29 5.65
N GLY A 108 -1.85 -5.42 4.92
CA GLY A 108 -0.68 -4.71 5.44
C GLY A 108 -1.01 -3.83 6.63
N PHE A 109 -2.13 -3.09 6.58
CA PHE A 109 -2.61 -2.30 7.71
C PHE A 109 -3.01 -3.18 8.91
N MET A 110 -3.67 -4.32 8.69
CA MET A 110 -4.00 -5.28 9.75
C MET A 110 -2.74 -5.79 10.44
N LEU A 111 -1.73 -6.21 9.69
CA LEU A 111 -0.46 -6.67 10.24
C LEU A 111 0.18 -5.60 11.13
N TRP A 112 0.24 -4.36 10.64
CA TRP A 112 0.77 -3.23 11.40
C TRP A 112 -0.07 -2.95 12.66
N TYR A 113 -1.40 -2.90 12.52
CA TYR A 113 -2.33 -2.60 13.62
C TYR A 113 -2.23 -3.65 14.75
N TRP A 114 -2.19 -4.94 14.39
CA TRP A 114 -2.13 -6.03 15.37
C TRP A 114 -0.74 -6.21 15.98
N SER A 115 0.33 -5.83 15.29
CA SER A 115 1.69 -5.88 15.83
C SER A 115 1.97 -4.85 16.95
N ARG A 116 1.08 -3.85 17.11
CA ARG A 116 1.24 -2.81 18.12
C ARG A 116 0.58 -3.19 19.44
N THR A 117 1.28 -2.94 20.55
CA THR A 117 0.75 -3.13 21.91
C THR A 117 -0.20 -2.02 22.32
N THR A 118 0.11 -0.77 21.94
CA THR A 118 -0.73 0.40 22.26
C THR A 118 -1.43 0.91 21.00
N ARG A 119 -2.75 1.09 21.09
CA ARG A 119 -3.60 1.56 19.98
C ARG A 119 -4.37 2.78 20.43
N THR A 120 -4.18 3.87 19.71
CA THR A 120 -4.93 5.10 19.99
C THR A 120 -6.35 5.03 19.43
N MET A 121 -7.23 5.93 19.89
CA MET A 121 -8.59 6.01 19.34
C MET A 121 -8.56 6.31 17.83
N THR A 122 -7.62 7.13 17.39
CA THR A 122 -7.41 7.42 15.96
C THR A 122 -7.08 6.15 15.16
N ASP A 123 -6.24 5.26 15.70
CA ASP A 123 -5.89 3.99 15.03
C ASP A 123 -7.13 3.10 14.86
N LYS A 124 -8.02 3.08 15.86
CA LYS A 124 -9.29 2.33 15.80
C LYS A 124 -10.24 2.91 14.76
N ILE A 125 -10.41 4.23 14.75
CA ILE A 125 -11.26 4.91 13.76
C ILE A 125 -10.77 4.64 12.35
N LEU A 126 -9.47 4.81 12.10
CA LEU A 126 -8.87 4.55 10.79
C LEU A 126 -9.02 3.08 10.37
N PHE A 127 -8.84 2.13 11.30
CA PHE A 127 -9.04 0.71 11.04
C PHE A 127 -10.46 0.41 10.57
N TRP A 128 -11.45 0.86 11.32
CA TRP A 128 -12.85 0.62 10.97
C TRP A 128 -13.29 1.37 9.72
N SER A 129 -12.73 2.55 9.46
CA SER A 129 -12.98 3.29 8.21
C SER A 129 -12.44 2.54 6.99
N CYS A 130 -11.21 2.03 7.04
CA CYS A 130 -10.64 1.21 5.97
C CYS A 130 -11.46 -0.06 5.74
N PHE A 131 -11.82 -0.76 6.82
CA PHE A 131 -12.63 -1.97 6.75
C PHE A 131 -14.01 -1.69 6.15
N ALA A 132 -14.69 -0.66 6.60
CA ALA A 132 -16.00 -0.27 6.09
C ALA A 132 -15.95 0.10 4.60
N LEU A 133 -14.97 0.91 4.19
CA LEU A 133 -14.82 1.33 2.79
C LEU A 133 -14.50 0.17 1.84
N LEU A 134 -13.76 -0.82 2.31
CA LEU A 134 -13.34 -1.93 1.46
C LEU A 134 -14.29 -3.12 1.51
N CYS A 135 -14.83 -3.44 2.68
CA CYS A 135 -15.63 -4.65 2.88
C CYS A 135 -17.13 -4.37 2.88
N VAL A 136 -17.60 -3.20 3.35
CA VAL A 136 -19.03 -2.90 3.48
C VAL A 136 -19.55 -2.09 2.30
N VAL A 137 -18.85 -1.04 1.90
CA VAL A 137 -19.29 -0.15 0.81
C VAL A 137 -19.47 -0.87 -0.54
N PRO A 138 -18.65 -1.88 -0.93
CA PRO A 138 -18.84 -2.60 -2.18
C PRO A 138 -20.08 -3.52 -2.20
N ILE A 139 -20.66 -3.83 -1.04
CA ILE A 139 -21.81 -4.75 -0.95
C ILE A 139 -23.10 -3.99 -1.32
N ASP A 140 -23.72 -4.39 -2.41
CA ASP A 140 -24.94 -3.77 -2.94
C ASP A 140 -26.12 -3.82 -1.96
N LEU A 141 -26.10 -4.75 -1.02
CA LEU A 141 -27.13 -4.91 -0.01
C LEU A 141 -27.15 -3.76 1.02
N PHE A 142 -25.97 -3.21 1.35
CA PHE A 142 -25.84 -2.18 2.39
C PHE A 142 -25.78 -0.77 1.84
N VAL A 143 -25.21 -0.59 0.64
CA VAL A 143 -24.95 0.73 0.08
C VAL A 143 -25.52 0.82 -1.34
N PRO A 144 -26.55 1.68 -1.58
CA PRO A 144 -27.12 1.89 -2.90
C PRO A 144 -26.06 2.31 -3.91
N VAL A 145 -26.17 1.83 -5.15
CA VAL A 145 -25.22 2.09 -6.25
C VAL A 145 -24.84 3.58 -6.42
N PRO A 146 -25.79 4.55 -6.38
CA PRO A 146 -25.43 5.96 -6.53
C PRO A 146 -24.51 6.46 -5.42
N VAL A 147 -24.78 6.07 -4.17
CA VAL A 147 -23.99 6.46 -2.99
C VAL A 147 -22.60 5.85 -3.07
N ARG A 148 -22.52 4.56 -3.41
CA ARG A 148 -21.24 3.87 -3.60
C ARG A 148 -20.39 4.54 -4.69
N THR A 149 -21.01 4.84 -5.85
CA THR A 149 -20.33 5.52 -6.95
C THR A 149 -19.83 6.90 -6.54
N PHE A 150 -20.60 7.65 -5.79
CA PHE A 150 -20.21 8.95 -5.27
C PHE A 150 -18.99 8.81 -4.32
N ILE A 151 -19.04 7.90 -3.34
CA ILE A 151 -17.95 7.68 -2.39
C ILE A 151 -16.66 7.23 -3.08
N THR A 152 -16.76 6.26 -4.01
CA THR A 152 -15.58 5.63 -4.59
C THR A 152 -15.04 6.35 -5.81
N ARG A 153 -15.89 6.88 -6.69
CA ARG A 153 -15.47 7.50 -7.96
C ARG A 153 -15.39 9.03 -7.91
N THR A 154 -16.27 9.68 -7.12
CA THR A 154 -16.26 11.15 -7.03
C THR A 154 -15.33 11.62 -5.94
N LEU A 155 -15.44 11.06 -4.74
CA LEU A 155 -14.63 11.46 -3.58
C LEU A 155 -13.29 10.72 -3.49
N TRP A 156 -13.13 9.58 -4.13
CA TRP A 156 -11.94 8.74 -3.99
C TRP A 156 -11.59 8.44 -2.53
N LEU A 157 -12.62 8.32 -1.70
CA LEU A 157 -12.47 8.29 -0.25
C LEU A 157 -11.62 7.11 0.23
N HIS A 158 -11.75 5.94 -0.43
CA HIS A 158 -10.93 4.76 -0.12
C HIS A 158 -9.43 5.04 -0.31
N VAL A 159 -9.04 5.73 -1.40
CA VAL A 159 -7.64 6.08 -1.67
C VAL A 159 -7.10 7.01 -0.58
N TRP A 160 -7.86 8.07 -0.25
CA TRP A 160 -7.44 9.05 0.75
C TRP A 160 -7.31 8.45 2.15
N VAL A 161 -8.27 7.64 2.57
CA VAL A 161 -8.23 7.01 3.89
C VAL A 161 -7.04 6.05 3.99
N PHE A 162 -6.80 5.21 2.97
CA PHE A 162 -5.64 4.33 2.96
C PHE A 162 -4.32 5.09 2.93
N PHE A 163 -4.24 6.21 2.20
CA PHE A 163 -3.05 7.05 2.17
C PHE A 163 -2.76 7.67 3.55
N ILE A 164 -3.77 8.20 4.23
CA ILE A 164 -3.64 8.74 5.59
C ILE A 164 -3.15 7.66 6.55
N VAL A 165 -3.73 6.46 6.48
CA VAL A 165 -3.29 5.31 7.28
C VAL A 165 -1.84 4.98 7.00
N TRP A 166 -1.44 4.91 5.73
CA TRP A 166 -0.08 4.58 5.32
C TRP A 166 0.95 5.59 5.83
N ILE A 167 0.66 6.89 5.72
CA ILE A 167 1.52 7.94 6.31
C ILE A 167 1.62 7.78 7.83
N ARG A 168 0.51 7.47 8.49
CA ARG A 168 0.51 7.23 9.94
C ARG A 168 1.32 5.99 10.34
N MET A 169 1.26 4.92 9.54
CA MET A 169 2.09 3.73 9.74
C MET A 169 3.59 4.09 9.69
N ILE A 170 4.01 4.84 8.68
CA ILE A 170 5.38 5.33 8.52
C ILE A 170 5.77 6.17 9.73
N TRP A 171 4.95 7.17 10.08
CA TRP A 171 5.22 8.08 11.19
C TRP A 171 5.43 7.33 12.50
N LEU A 172 4.51 6.47 12.87
CA LEU A 172 4.55 5.75 14.16
C LEU A 172 5.64 4.67 14.19
N THR A 173 5.98 4.06 13.08
CA THR A 173 7.00 3.02 13.03
C THR A 173 8.42 3.61 13.07
N PHE A 174 8.65 4.72 12.37
CA PHE A 174 10.00 5.27 12.21
C PHE A 174 10.26 6.48 13.12
N MET A 175 9.32 7.43 13.21
CA MET A 175 9.56 8.70 13.92
C MET A 175 9.38 8.59 15.42
N LEU A 176 8.35 7.92 15.92
CA LEU A 176 8.14 7.77 17.36
C LEU A 176 9.25 6.97 18.03
N SER A 177 9.85 6.05 17.31
CA SER A 177 10.96 5.25 17.81
C SER A 177 12.30 6.00 17.87
N LEU A 178 12.41 7.14 17.17
CA LEU A 178 13.55 8.06 17.31
C LEU A 178 13.39 8.95 18.53
N ILE A 179 12.16 9.28 18.90
CA ILE A 179 11.85 10.18 20.03
C ILE A 179 11.92 9.41 21.37
N HIS A 180 11.53 8.13 21.37
CA HIS A 180 11.60 7.25 22.54
C HIS A 180 12.47 6.04 22.19
N PRO A 181 13.79 6.13 22.33
CA PRO A 181 14.63 4.94 22.22
C PRO A 181 14.11 3.93 23.26
N PRO A 182 14.02 2.63 22.90
CA PRO A 182 13.68 1.61 23.88
C PRO A 182 14.62 1.80 25.06
N ALA A 183 14.06 1.86 26.27
CA ALA A 183 14.87 1.78 27.48
C ALA A 183 15.78 0.58 27.24
N THR A 184 17.08 0.84 27.24
CA THR A 184 18.07 -0.23 27.27
C THR A 184 17.70 -1.00 28.52
N ASP A 185 17.01 -2.15 28.33
CA ASP A 185 16.85 -3.11 29.40
C ASP A 185 18.26 -3.33 29.90
N ALA A 186 18.51 -2.78 31.05
CA ALA A 186 19.69 -3.08 31.82
C ALA A 186 19.62 -4.58 32.06
N LEU A 187 20.21 -5.34 31.15
CA LEU A 187 20.70 -6.67 31.42
C LEU A 187 21.88 -6.44 32.38
N SER A 188 21.55 -6.13 33.59
CA SER A 188 22.44 -6.28 34.73
C SER A 188 22.12 -7.64 35.32
N ASP A 189 23.08 -8.51 35.22
CA ASP A 189 23.41 -9.66 36.04
C ASP A 189 22.51 -10.90 35.88
#